data_55258172996ecc85dca038676d460781
#
_entry.id   55258172996ecc85dca038676d460781
#
_cell.length_a   1.000
_cell.length_b   1.000
_cell.length_c   1.000
_cell.angle_alpha   90.00
_cell.angle_beta   90.00
_cell.angle_gamma   90.00
#
_symmetry.space_group_name_H-M   'P 1'
#
loop_
_entity.id
_entity.type
_entity.pdbx_description
1 polymer ?
#
loop_
_entity_poly.entity_id
_entity_poly.type
_entity_poly.pdbx_seq_one_letter_code
_entity_poly.pdbx_strand_id
1 'polypeptide(L)'
;MSDSTEPADARAVLWKFGPMIYGPTVLFALGEGAVIPLIPVIAAQLGADVATAALVASALVVGQLCGNIPAGWAVARIGERLTMAIAGAISLVGVVALALAPVLGVFAASVFLIGFCAAAFGLARHSFMTTRVPLTFRARALSLLGGTFRLGMFIGPFIAAGLLAVFGDEHATIWFFGGCLIACVLLVLFGPDPEKQLANPANGTFEQEDTGEPVSGSIPTVERAGVFRTMWRYRRVLARLGLAAATLSAVRSARQVVLPLWGVLIGLDAQTIALVVGISGAIDFALFYASGQVMDRFGRLWAALPAMVLMGAGFLALAFTHDLDSSAMWFAMFGAVLGVGNGLSSGILLTLGADVAPKTDPAPFLGSWRTLTDAGGAAAPLLVSGVAALSSLALATGLMGLIGFAGAALFAVFVPRFVPHTRSLGGETGLGDSA
;
A
#
# COMPACT_ATOMS: atom_id res chain seq x y z
N MET A 1 42.65 5.19 -26.53
CA MET A 1 41.57 4.24 -26.73
C MET A 1 40.69 4.37 -25.51
N SER A 2 39.64 5.17 -25.62
CA SER A 2 38.67 5.41 -24.55
C SER A 2 37.65 4.28 -24.61
N ASP A 3 37.75 3.38 -23.63
CA ASP A 3 36.76 2.33 -23.41
C ASP A 3 35.51 2.98 -22.83
N SER A 4 34.56 3.26 -23.70
CA SER A 4 33.22 3.73 -23.28
C SER A 4 32.45 2.51 -22.81
N THR A 5 32.54 2.21 -21.51
CA THR A 5 31.57 1.34 -20.84
C THR A 5 30.21 2.00 -20.96
N GLU A 6 29.42 1.54 -21.93
CA GLU A 6 28.00 1.92 -22.03
C GLU A 6 27.33 1.66 -20.69
N PRO A 7 26.58 2.64 -20.14
CA PRO A 7 25.81 2.40 -18.92
C PRO A 7 24.86 1.24 -19.19
N ALA A 8 24.97 0.17 -18.41
CA ALA A 8 24.10 -0.99 -18.51
C ALA A 8 22.65 -0.48 -18.62
N ASP A 9 21.96 -0.88 -19.69
CA ASP A 9 20.63 -0.38 -20.00
C ASP A 9 19.70 -0.66 -18.79
N ALA A 10 19.32 0.40 -18.08
CA ALA A 10 18.48 0.33 -16.89
C ALA A 10 17.22 -0.53 -17.14
N ARG A 11 16.74 -0.51 -18.39
CA ARG A 11 15.60 -1.29 -18.85
C ARG A 11 15.92 -2.79 -18.84
N ALA A 12 17.09 -3.19 -19.30
CA ALA A 12 17.52 -4.59 -19.31
C ALA A 12 17.69 -5.15 -17.90
N VAL A 13 18.25 -4.35 -16.97
CA VAL A 13 18.39 -4.73 -15.55
C VAL A 13 17.01 -4.90 -14.90
N LEU A 14 16.07 -3.98 -15.10
CA LEU A 14 14.74 -4.06 -14.50
C LEU A 14 13.92 -5.23 -15.06
N TRP A 15 14.04 -5.55 -16.35
CA TRP A 15 13.37 -6.69 -16.98
C TRP A 15 13.86 -8.05 -16.47
N LYS A 16 15.10 -8.16 -15.99
CA LYS A 16 15.63 -9.39 -15.38
C LYS A 16 14.87 -9.79 -14.11
N PHE A 17 14.33 -8.81 -13.35
CA PHE A 17 13.53 -9.05 -12.16
C PHE A 17 12.03 -9.24 -12.46
N GLY A 18 11.61 -9.09 -13.72
CA GLY A 18 10.21 -9.16 -14.15
C GLY A 18 9.51 -10.45 -13.72
N PRO A 19 9.99 -11.63 -14.13
CA PRO A 19 9.30 -12.87 -13.85
C PRO A 19 9.23 -13.24 -12.38
N MET A 20 10.25 -12.89 -11.58
CA MET A 20 10.37 -13.33 -10.18
C MET A 20 9.72 -12.37 -9.19
N ILE A 21 9.65 -11.07 -9.48
CA ILE A 21 9.16 -10.07 -8.52
C ILE A 21 7.94 -9.34 -9.03
N TYR A 22 8.00 -8.75 -10.24
CA TYR A 22 6.88 -7.96 -10.77
C TYR A 22 5.71 -8.86 -11.17
N GLY A 23 5.95 -10.02 -11.78
CA GLY A 23 4.90 -10.99 -12.14
C GLY A 23 4.10 -11.46 -10.92
N PRO A 24 4.75 -12.07 -9.92
CA PRO A 24 4.08 -12.47 -8.68
C PRO A 24 3.37 -11.31 -7.97
N THR A 25 3.96 -10.08 -8.01
CA THR A 25 3.34 -8.89 -7.42
C THR A 25 2.02 -8.53 -8.10
N VAL A 26 1.99 -8.52 -9.45
CA VAL A 26 0.76 -8.25 -10.20
C VAL A 26 -0.29 -9.32 -9.93
N LEU A 27 0.09 -10.60 -9.98
CA LEU A 27 -0.84 -11.72 -9.78
C LEU A 27 -1.47 -11.69 -8.38
N PHE A 28 -0.65 -11.49 -7.34
CA PHE A 28 -1.14 -11.37 -5.97
C PHE A 28 -2.10 -10.19 -5.84
N ALA A 29 -1.70 -9.02 -6.33
CA ALA A 29 -2.50 -7.80 -6.25
C ALA A 29 -3.79 -7.86 -7.09
N LEU A 30 -3.78 -8.57 -8.24
CA LEU A 30 -4.97 -8.81 -9.05
C LEU A 30 -6.01 -9.61 -8.28
N GLY A 31 -5.60 -10.73 -7.69
CA GLY A 31 -6.49 -11.59 -6.93
C GLY A 31 -7.00 -10.92 -5.65
N GLU A 32 -6.12 -10.29 -4.88
CA GLU A 32 -6.48 -9.53 -3.68
C GLU A 32 -7.44 -8.40 -4.01
N GLY A 33 -7.14 -7.60 -5.05
CA GLY A 33 -7.97 -6.49 -5.51
C GLY A 33 -9.35 -6.94 -6.02
N ALA A 34 -9.46 -8.13 -6.61
CA ALA A 34 -10.73 -8.69 -7.04
C ALA A 34 -11.62 -9.09 -5.85
N VAL A 35 -11.04 -9.69 -4.81
CA VAL A 35 -11.79 -10.23 -3.66
C VAL A 35 -12.15 -9.14 -2.63
N ILE A 36 -11.29 -8.15 -2.40
CA ILE A 36 -11.51 -7.12 -1.35
C ILE A 36 -12.91 -6.48 -1.41
N PRO A 37 -13.43 -6.03 -2.57
CA PRO A 37 -14.76 -5.42 -2.64
C PRO A 37 -15.90 -6.37 -2.28
N LEU A 38 -15.67 -7.69 -2.43
CA LEU A 38 -16.68 -8.72 -2.20
C LEU A 38 -16.71 -9.23 -0.76
N ILE A 39 -15.68 -8.96 0.05
CA ILE A 39 -15.62 -9.42 1.45
C ILE A 39 -16.88 -9.01 2.24
N PRO A 40 -17.31 -7.72 2.24
CA PRO A 40 -18.53 -7.34 2.96
C PRO A 40 -19.80 -7.92 2.34
N VAL A 41 -19.85 -8.10 1.01
CA VAL A 41 -20.99 -8.68 0.30
C VAL A 41 -21.20 -10.12 0.74
N ILE A 42 -20.14 -10.93 0.69
CA ILE A 42 -20.19 -12.35 1.10
C ILE A 42 -20.46 -12.47 2.61
N ALA A 43 -19.89 -11.59 3.44
CA ALA A 43 -20.18 -11.56 4.86
C ALA A 43 -21.67 -11.30 5.12
N ALA A 44 -22.30 -10.39 4.40
CA ALA A 44 -23.73 -10.11 4.49
C ALA A 44 -24.59 -11.33 4.05
N GLN A 45 -24.20 -12.04 3.00
CA GLN A 45 -24.86 -13.29 2.56
C GLN A 45 -24.75 -14.41 3.63
N LEU A 46 -23.65 -14.42 4.39
CA LEU A 46 -23.46 -15.32 5.54
C LEU A 46 -24.20 -14.84 6.82
N GLY A 47 -25.07 -13.83 6.70
CA GLY A 47 -25.91 -13.32 7.77
C GLY A 47 -25.26 -12.26 8.66
N ALA A 48 -24.13 -11.67 8.25
CA ALA A 48 -23.53 -10.56 8.98
C ALA A 48 -24.36 -9.27 8.79
N ASP A 49 -24.59 -8.56 9.88
CA ASP A 49 -25.02 -7.15 9.80
C ASP A 49 -23.87 -6.25 9.32
N VAL A 50 -24.17 -4.99 9.04
CA VAL A 50 -23.18 -4.04 8.49
C VAL A 50 -21.96 -3.87 9.41
N ALA A 51 -22.16 -3.89 10.74
CA ALA A 51 -21.08 -3.74 11.70
C ALA A 51 -20.15 -4.98 11.70
N THR A 52 -20.75 -6.17 11.69
CA THR A 52 -20.02 -7.44 11.63
C THR A 52 -19.32 -7.60 10.27
N ALA A 53 -19.95 -7.22 9.16
CA ALA A 53 -19.32 -7.21 7.84
C ALA A 53 -18.11 -6.25 7.80
N ALA A 54 -18.21 -5.08 8.46
CA ALA A 54 -17.08 -4.16 8.64
C ALA A 54 -15.95 -4.78 9.47
N LEU A 55 -16.28 -5.52 10.53
CA LEU A 55 -15.29 -6.24 11.36
C LEU A 55 -14.57 -7.31 10.55
N VAL A 56 -15.32 -8.09 9.75
CA VAL A 56 -14.75 -9.11 8.85
C VAL A 56 -13.83 -8.48 7.82
N ALA A 57 -14.23 -7.38 7.18
CA ALA A 57 -13.37 -6.65 6.25
C ALA A 57 -12.11 -6.11 6.94
N SER A 58 -12.23 -5.67 8.20
CA SER A 58 -11.09 -5.21 9.01
C SER A 58 -10.08 -6.32 9.32
N ALA A 59 -10.52 -7.59 9.34
CA ALA A 59 -9.66 -8.74 9.62
C ALA A 59 -8.48 -8.85 8.64
N LEU A 60 -8.65 -8.38 7.39
CA LEU A 60 -7.56 -8.32 6.41
C LEU A 60 -6.42 -7.42 6.90
N VAL A 61 -6.73 -6.19 7.31
CA VAL A 61 -5.74 -5.19 7.75
C VAL A 61 -5.13 -5.56 9.10
N VAL A 62 -5.94 -6.13 10.00
CA VAL A 62 -5.45 -6.67 11.29
C VAL A 62 -4.50 -7.83 11.04
N GLY A 63 -4.83 -8.73 10.11
CA GLY A 63 -3.94 -9.81 9.67
C GLY A 63 -2.61 -9.27 9.14
N GLN A 64 -2.64 -8.25 8.28
CA GLN A 64 -1.43 -7.59 7.76
C GLN A 64 -0.57 -7.01 8.90
N LEU A 65 -1.19 -6.33 9.84
CA LEU A 65 -0.48 -5.77 11.00
C LEU A 65 0.20 -6.86 11.84
N CYS A 66 -0.53 -7.92 12.16
CA CYS A 66 -0.01 -9.07 12.91
C CYS A 66 1.08 -9.83 12.15
N GLY A 67 0.98 -9.88 10.81
CA GLY A 67 1.91 -10.57 9.93
C GLY A 67 3.28 -9.89 9.79
N ASN A 68 3.38 -8.58 10.02
CA ASN A 68 4.62 -7.82 9.78
C ASN A 68 5.82 -8.32 10.60
N ILE A 69 5.64 -8.66 11.89
CA ILE A 69 6.73 -9.14 12.76
C ILE A 69 7.18 -10.56 12.38
N PRO A 70 6.26 -11.55 12.26
CA PRO A 70 6.63 -12.89 11.80
C PRO A 70 7.26 -12.88 10.39
N ALA A 71 6.78 -12.01 9.50
CA ALA A 71 7.33 -11.84 8.17
C ALA A 71 8.80 -11.41 8.20
N GLY A 72 9.14 -10.42 9.03
CA GLY A 72 10.53 -9.99 9.21
C GLY A 72 11.44 -11.11 9.71
N TRP A 73 10.96 -11.90 10.66
CA TRP A 73 11.68 -13.07 11.15
C TRP A 73 11.86 -14.15 10.06
N ALA A 74 10.80 -14.45 9.31
CA ALA A 74 10.86 -15.44 8.23
C ALA A 74 11.84 -15.03 7.14
N VAL A 75 11.77 -13.77 6.66
CA VAL A 75 12.72 -13.23 5.65
C VAL A 75 14.16 -13.35 6.13
N ALA A 76 14.43 -13.02 7.39
CA ALA A 76 15.79 -13.10 7.96
C ALA A 76 16.30 -14.55 8.12
N ARG A 77 15.40 -15.53 8.31
CA ARG A 77 15.77 -16.94 8.58
C ARG A 77 15.83 -17.81 7.33
N ILE A 78 14.85 -17.69 6.45
CA ILE A 78 14.64 -18.57 5.31
C ILE A 78 14.80 -17.86 3.97
N GLY A 79 15.06 -16.54 3.99
CA GLY A 79 15.25 -15.72 2.80
C GLY A 79 13.93 -15.27 2.13
N GLU A 80 14.08 -14.33 1.20
CA GLU A 80 12.95 -13.66 0.56
C GLU A 80 12.12 -14.60 -0.31
N ARG A 81 12.78 -15.40 -1.16
CA ARG A 81 12.12 -16.29 -2.13
C ARG A 81 11.24 -17.33 -1.45
N LEU A 82 11.78 -18.01 -0.46
CA LEU A 82 11.06 -19.06 0.26
C LEU A 82 9.92 -18.47 1.11
N THR A 83 10.14 -17.29 1.71
CA THR A 83 9.09 -16.58 2.44
C THR A 83 7.92 -16.21 1.52
N MET A 84 8.19 -15.72 0.29
CA MET A 84 7.14 -15.43 -0.70
C MET A 84 6.37 -16.69 -1.12
N ALA A 85 7.08 -17.79 -1.37
CA ALA A 85 6.46 -19.06 -1.77
C ALA A 85 5.56 -19.63 -0.65
N ILE A 86 6.05 -19.65 0.59
CA ILE A 86 5.28 -20.12 1.76
C ILE A 86 4.08 -19.20 2.00
N ALA A 87 4.26 -17.88 1.98
CA ALA A 87 3.16 -16.93 2.15
C ALA A 87 2.09 -17.12 1.07
N GLY A 88 2.49 -17.31 -0.19
CA GLY A 88 1.56 -17.61 -1.29
C GLY A 88 0.83 -18.94 -1.09
N ALA A 89 1.52 -19.99 -0.67
CA ALA A 89 0.92 -21.31 -0.42
C ALA A 89 -0.08 -21.27 0.76
N ILE A 90 0.27 -20.58 1.86
CA ILE A 90 -0.64 -20.42 3.00
C ILE A 90 -1.83 -19.51 2.62
N SER A 91 -1.61 -18.45 1.81
CA SER A 91 -2.71 -17.65 1.25
C SER A 91 -3.66 -18.52 0.42
N LEU A 92 -3.14 -19.47 -0.37
CA LEU A 92 -3.98 -20.39 -1.14
C LEU A 92 -4.86 -21.26 -0.23
N VAL A 93 -4.33 -21.76 0.88
CA VAL A 93 -5.12 -22.44 1.92
C VAL A 93 -6.20 -21.50 2.47
N GLY A 94 -5.85 -20.24 2.75
CA GLY A 94 -6.81 -19.22 3.16
C GLY A 94 -7.92 -18.97 2.13
N VAL A 95 -7.58 -18.91 0.84
CA VAL A 95 -8.55 -18.72 -0.25
C VAL A 95 -9.47 -19.94 -0.41
N VAL A 96 -8.94 -21.15 -0.30
CA VAL A 96 -9.77 -22.37 -0.31
C VAL A 96 -10.72 -22.40 0.89
N ALA A 97 -10.23 -22.06 2.09
CA ALA A 97 -11.06 -21.96 3.27
C ALA A 97 -12.12 -20.86 3.15
N LEU A 98 -11.79 -19.74 2.49
CA LEU A 98 -12.71 -18.65 2.17
C LEU A 98 -13.84 -19.12 1.24
N ALA A 99 -13.48 -19.85 0.16
CA ALA A 99 -14.43 -20.36 -0.81
C ALA A 99 -15.39 -21.42 -0.23
N LEU A 100 -14.91 -22.18 0.74
CA LEU A 100 -15.66 -23.27 1.36
C LEU A 100 -16.23 -22.90 2.74
N ALA A 101 -16.19 -21.63 3.14
CA ALA A 101 -16.57 -21.19 4.47
C ALA A 101 -18.07 -21.42 4.75
N PRO A 102 -18.44 -22.35 5.65
CA PRO A 102 -19.84 -22.64 5.95
C PRO A 102 -20.44 -21.63 6.95
N VAL A 103 -19.61 -20.89 7.65
CA VAL A 103 -20.01 -19.94 8.69
C VAL A 103 -19.10 -18.72 8.69
N LEU A 104 -19.64 -17.59 9.15
CA LEU A 104 -18.98 -16.30 9.18
C LEU A 104 -17.62 -16.33 9.91
N GLY A 105 -17.48 -17.11 10.98
CA GLY A 105 -16.23 -17.24 11.75
C GLY A 105 -15.08 -17.82 10.92
N VAL A 106 -15.35 -18.85 10.11
CA VAL A 106 -14.35 -19.44 9.19
C VAL A 106 -14.00 -18.45 8.10
N PHE A 107 -14.99 -17.74 7.56
CA PHE A 107 -14.79 -16.71 6.54
C PHE A 107 -13.88 -15.59 7.07
N ALA A 108 -14.17 -15.06 8.28
CA ALA A 108 -13.36 -14.02 8.91
C ALA A 108 -11.92 -14.48 9.23
N ALA A 109 -11.75 -15.71 9.71
CA ALA A 109 -10.42 -16.29 9.95
C ALA A 109 -9.62 -16.45 8.64
N SER A 110 -10.28 -16.80 7.54
CA SER A 110 -9.67 -16.90 6.21
C SER A 110 -9.22 -15.54 5.70
N VAL A 111 -10.05 -14.49 5.85
CA VAL A 111 -9.70 -13.11 5.50
C VAL A 111 -8.49 -12.63 6.32
N PHE A 112 -8.47 -12.91 7.63
CA PHE A 112 -7.33 -12.62 8.49
C PHE A 112 -6.05 -13.32 8.02
N LEU A 113 -6.13 -14.62 7.69
CA LEU A 113 -5.00 -15.42 7.23
C LEU A 113 -4.43 -14.89 5.90
N ILE A 114 -5.31 -14.52 4.96
CA ILE A 114 -4.90 -13.89 3.69
C ILE A 114 -4.15 -12.58 3.97
N GLY A 115 -4.68 -11.71 4.85
CA GLY A 115 -4.02 -10.48 5.26
C GLY A 115 -2.65 -10.71 5.89
N PHE A 116 -2.56 -11.69 6.81
CA PHE A 116 -1.31 -12.08 7.46
C PHE A 116 -0.23 -12.48 6.43
N CYS A 117 -0.61 -13.31 5.45
CA CYS A 117 0.29 -13.74 4.39
C CYS A 117 0.63 -12.61 3.40
N ALA A 118 -0.32 -11.69 3.14
CA ALA A 118 -0.07 -10.52 2.30
C ALA A 118 1.04 -9.63 2.86
N ALA A 119 1.11 -9.46 4.20
CA ALA A 119 2.21 -8.77 4.86
C ALA A 119 3.55 -9.47 4.63
N ALA A 120 3.60 -10.80 4.79
CA ALA A 120 4.81 -11.59 4.59
C ALA A 120 5.28 -11.53 3.13
N PHE A 121 4.37 -11.67 2.18
CA PHE A 121 4.64 -11.55 0.75
C PHE A 121 5.15 -10.14 0.40
N GLY A 122 4.48 -9.11 0.92
CA GLY A 122 4.84 -7.70 0.70
C GLY A 122 6.22 -7.35 1.24
N LEU A 123 6.54 -7.80 2.46
CA LEU A 123 7.84 -7.55 3.09
C LEU A 123 8.97 -8.29 2.36
N ALA A 124 8.77 -9.55 2.00
CA ALA A 124 9.78 -10.36 1.32
C ALA A 124 10.16 -9.77 -0.04
N ARG A 125 9.18 -9.36 -0.88
CA ARG A 125 9.45 -8.71 -2.16
C ARG A 125 10.13 -7.35 -2.00
N HIS A 126 9.78 -6.58 -0.96
CA HIS A 126 10.41 -5.29 -0.68
C HIS A 126 11.86 -5.47 -0.23
N SER A 127 12.11 -6.43 0.66
CA SER A 127 13.46 -6.84 1.10
C SER A 127 14.32 -7.24 -0.09
N PHE A 128 13.81 -8.11 -0.97
CA PHE A 128 14.51 -8.54 -2.17
C PHE A 128 14.96 -7.36 -3.04
N MET A 129 14.08 -6.38 -3.27
CA MET A 129 14.40 -5.19 -4.08
C MET A 129 15.47 -4.32 -3.42
N THR A 130 15.47 -4.23 -2.10
CA THR A 130 16.45 -3.40 -1.37
C THR A 130 17.81 -4.07 -1.23
N THR A 131 17.86 -5.41 -1.20
CA THR A 131 19.11 -6.18 -1.01
C THR A 131 19.78 -6.56 -2.33
N ARG A 132 19.02 -6.80 -3.40
CA ARG A 132 19.52 -7.39 -4.65
C ARG A 132 19.62 -6.41 -5.82
N VAL A 133 18.94 -5.27 -5.77
CA VAL A 133 19.01 -4.27 -6.84
C VAL A 133 20.13 -3.27 -6.55
N PRO A 134 21.03 -3.00 -7.52
CA PRO A 134 22.09 -1.98 -7.37
C PRO A 134 21.51 -0.62 -6.93
N LEU A 135 22.26 0.12 -6.11
CA LEU A 135 21.84 1.39 -5.54
C LEU A 135 21.36 2.39 -6.59
N THR A 136 22.03 2.45 -7.74
CA THR A 136 21.73 3.33 -8.87
C THR A 136 20.33 3.08 -9.47
N PHE A 137 19.82 1.85 -9.41
CA PHE A 137 18.53 1.46 -9.99
C PHE A 137 17.45 1.19 -8.93
N ARG A 138 17.81 1.14 -7.65
CA ARG A 138 16.91 0.74 -6.55
C ARG A 138 15.66 1.60 -6.44
N ALA A 139 15.79 2.92 -6.57
CA ALA A 139 14.64 3.83 -6.51
C ALA A 139 13.64 3.56 -7.66
N ARG A 140 14.12 3.34 -8.88
CA ARG A 140 13.28 3.00 -10.04
C ARG A 140 12.62 1.63 -9.86
N ALA A 141 13.35 0.63 -9.37
CA ALA A 141 12.83 -0.72 -9.13
C ALA A 141 11.72 -0.72 -8.06
N LEU A 142 11.91 0.00 -6.96
CA LEU A 142 10.90 0.15 -5.91
C LEU A 142 9.66 0.94 -6.39
N SER A 143 9.86 1.97 -7.20
CA SER A 143 8.75 2.70 -7.83
C SER A 143 7.94 1.81 -8.77
N LEU A 144 8.62 1.01 -9.60
CA LEU A 144 7.96 0.05 -10.49
C LEU A 144 7.23 -1.04 -9.70
N LEU A 145 7.81 -1.51 -8.59
CA LEU A 145 7.16 -2.46 -7.68
C LEU A 145 5.85 -1.90 -7.11
N GLY A 146 5.88 -0.65 -6.65
CA GLY A 146 4.67 0.04 -6.18
C GLY A 146 3.63 0.25 -7.28
N GLY A 147 4.07 0.59 -8.49
CA GLY A 147 3.21 0.74 -9.66
C GLY A 147 2.55 -0.57 -10.09
N THR A 148 3.30 -1.67 -10.12
CA THR A 148 2.76 -2.99 -10.49
C THR A 148 1.75 -3.51 -9.47
N PHE A 149 1.98 -3.28 -8.18
CA PHE A 149 1.00 -3.60 -7.14
C PHE A 149 -0.30 -2.80 -7.32
N ARG A 150 -0.19 -1.49 -7.54
CA ARG A 150 -1.37 -0.63 -7.77
C ARG A 150 -2.12 -1.01 -9.04
N LEU A 151 -1.41 -1.40 -10.10
CA LEU A 151 -2.01 -1.88 -11.34
C LEU A 151 -2.88 -3.12 -11.07
N GLY A 152 -2.38 -4.10 -10.30
CA GLY A 152 -3.16 -5.27 -9.91
C GLY A 152 -4.39 -4.88 -9.09
N MET A 153 -4.23 -4.05 -8.08
CA MET A 153 -5.32 -3.56 -7.23
C MET A 153 -6.39 -2.77 -8.00
N PHE A 154 -5.99 -2.06 -9.06
CA PHE A 154 -6.89 -1.34 -9.94
C PHE A 154 -7.66 -2.26 -10.89
N ILE A 155 -6.99 -3.22 -11.52
CA ILE A 155 -7.60 -4.12 -12.51
C ILE A 155 -8.47 -5.19 -11.82
N GLY A 156 -8.10 -5.63 -10.61
CA GLY A 156 -8.78 -6.68 -9.87
C GLY A 156 -10.30 -6.51 -9.78
N PRO A 157 -10.83 -5.36 -9.31
CA PRO A 157 -12.27 -5.16 -9.21
C PRO A 157 -13.03 -5.23 -10.54
N PHE A 158 -12.41 -4.83 -11.66
CA PHE A 158 -13.02 -4.97 -12.99
C PHE A 158 -13.09 -6.43 -13.43
N ILE A 159 -12.06 -7.24 -13.09
CA ILE A 159 -12.12 -8.69 -13.31
C ILE A 159 -13.22 -9.30 -12.46
N ALA A 160 -13.35 -8.91 -11.18
CA ALA A 160 -14.44 -9.34 -10.32
C ALA A 160 -15.81 -9.03 -10.94
N ALA A 161 -16.02 -7.79 -11.38
CA ALA A 161 -17.26 -7.38 -12.04
C ALA A 161 -17.55 -8.19 -13.32
N GLY A 162 -16.51 -8.46 -14.13
CA GLY A 162 -16.63 -9.32 -15.32
C GLY A 162 -16.97 -10.77 -14.99
N LEU A 163 -16.35 -11.35 -13.97
CA LEU A 163 -16.65 -12.71 -13.53
C LEU A 163 -18.07 -12.81 -12.97
N LEU A 164 -18.50 -11.83 -12.19
CA LEU A 164 -19.88 -11.75 -11.69
C LEU A 164 -20.90 -11.62 -12.83
N ALA A 165 -20.60 -10.83 -13.86
CA ALA A 165 -21.47 -10.70 -15.04
C ALA A 165 -21.62 -12.03 -15.81
N VAL A 166 -20.55 -12.86 -15.87
CA VAL A 166 -20.54 -14.12 -16.63
C VAL A 166 -21.10 -15.27 -15.81
N PHE A 167 -20.69 -15.40 -14.55
CA PHE A 167 -21.01 -16.57 -13.72
C PHE A 167 -22.14 -16.32 -12.72
N GLY A 168 -22.45 -15.05 -12.40
CA GLY A 168 -23.49 -14.68 -11.44
C GLY A 168 -23.19 -15.08 -9.99
N ASP A 169 -21.92 -15.45 -9.67
CA ASP A 169 -21.54 -16.00 -8.37
C ASP A 169 -20.17 -15.41 -7.93
N GLU A 170 -20.09 -14.99 -6.67
CA GLU A 170 -18.89 -14.45 -6.06
C GLU A 170 -17.78 -15.49 -5.92
N HIS A 171 -18.12 -16.78 -5.85
CA HIS A 171 -17.14 -17.86 -5.78
C HIS A 171 -16.21 -17.90 -6.99
N ALA A 172 -16.69 -17.53 -8.18
CA ALA A 172 -15.84 -17.42 -9.36
C ALA A 172 -14.66 -16.45 -9.14
N THR A 173 -14.89 -15.34 -8.45
CA THR A 173 -13.86 -14.37 -8.11
C THR A 173 -12.89 -14.91 -7.06
N ILE A 174 -13.37 -15.65 -6.07
CA ILE A 174 -12.51 -16.30 -5.07
C ILE A 174 -11.60 -17.34 -5.74
N TRP A 175 -12.14 -18.19 -6.63
CA TRP A 175 -11.34 -19.16 -7.37
C TRP A 175 -10.36 -18.51 -8.35
N PHE A 176 -10.71 -17.35 -8.94
CA PHE A 176 -9.77 -16.56 -9.72
C PHE A 176 -8.56 -16.14 -8.87
N PHE A 177 -8.78 -15.69 -7.63
CA PHE A 177 -7.67 -15.39 -6.72
C PHE A 177 -6.83 -16.63 -6.42
N GLY A 178 -7.46 -17.78 -6.20
CA GLY A 178 -6.76 -19.06 -6.07
C GLY A 178 -5.85 -19.37 -7.26
N GLY A 179 -6.36 -19.19 -8.49
CA GLY A 179 -5.58 -19.33 -9.72
C GLY A 179 -4.39 -18.36 -9.80
N CYS A 180 -4.61 -17.10 -9.43
CA CYS A 180 -3.53 -16.11 -9.35
C CYS A 180 -2.45 -16.50 -8.32
N LEU A 181 -2.85 -17.05 -7.15
CA LEU A 181 -1.91 -17.51 -6.13
C LEU A 181 -1.11 -18.73 -6.59
N ILE A 182 -1.75 -19.69 -7.27
CA ILE A 182 -1.05 -20.84 -7.86
C ILE A 182 -0.01 -20.35 -8.85
N ALA A 183 -0.40 -19.49 -9.80
CA ALA A 183 0.53 -18.92 -10.77
C ALA A 183 1.66 -18.12 -10.08
N CYS A 184 1.33 -17.35 -9.03
CA CYS A 184 2.28 -16.61 -8.23
C CYS A 184 3.33 -17.53 -7.57
N VAL A 185 2.88 -18.61 -6.89
CA VAL A 185 3.76 -19.58 -6.24
C VAL A 185 4.65 -20.30 -7.25
N LEU A 186 4.08 -20.71 -8.39
CA LEU A 186 4.83 -21.35 -9.47
C LEU A 186 5.91 -20.43 -10.04
N LEU A 187 5.58 -19.15 -10.29
CA LEU A 187 6.57 -18.16 -10.74
C LEU A 187 7.68 -17.92 -9.72
N VAL A 188 7.34 -17.89 -8.43
CA VAL A 188 8.34 -17.71 -7.36
C VAL A 188 9.23 -18.95 -7.24
N LEU A 189 8.69 -20.17 -7.35
CA LEU A 189 9.46 -21.42 -7.18
C LEU A 189 10.29 -21.78 -8.42
N PHE A 190 9.71 -21.62 -9.61
CA PHE A 190 10.29 -22.09 -10.87
C PHE A 190 10.81 -20.96 -11.76
N GLY A 191 10.53 -19.71 -11.41
CA GLY A 191 11.03 -18.56 -12.15
C GLY A 191 12.56 -18.47 -12.17
N PRO A 192 13.13 -17.81 -13.20
CA PRO A 192 14.57 -17.67 -13.34
C PRO A 192 15.16 -17.00 -12.10
N ASP A 193 16.19 -17.64 -11.53
CA ASP A 193 16.87 -17.13 -10.34
C ASP A 193 17.86 -16.04 -10.77
N PRO A 194 17.61 -14.76 -10.44
CA PRO A 194 18.53 -13.69 -10.77
C PRO A 194 19.90 -13.86 -10.12
N GLU A 195 19.99 -14.58 -8.97
CA GLU A 195 21.26 -14.86 -8.29
C GLU A 195 22.17 -15.75 -9.12
N LYS A 196 21.63 -16.81 -9.73
CA LYS A 196 22.40 -17.69 -10.61
C LYS A 196 22.83 -17.00 -11.90
N GLN A 197 22.07 -16.01 -12.36
CA GLN A 197 22.42 -15.22 -13.55
C GLN A 197 23.47 -14.15 -13.26
N LEU A 198 23.50 -13.59 -12.05
CA LEU A 198 24.50 -12.61 -11.60
C LEU A 198 25.80 -13.30 -11.15
N ALA A 199 25.74 -14.54 -10.67
CA ALA A 199 26.89 -15.33 -10.26
C ALA A 199 27.62 -16.02 -11.42
N ASN A 200 27.13 -15.92 -12.66
CA ASN A 200 27.77 -16.53 -13.82
C ASN A 200 28.87 -15.60 -14.37
N PRO A 201 30.17 -15.99 -14.28
CA PRO A 201 31.30 -15.14 -14.69
C PRO A 201 31.31 -14.79 -16.18
N ALA A 202 30.50 -15.49 -17.00
CA ALA A 202 30.35 -15.23 -18.42
C ALA A 202 29.53 -13.97 -18.77
N ASN A 203 28.81 -13.37 -17.82
CA ASN A 203 27.96 -12.20 -18.00
C ASN A 203 28.54 -10.94 -17.33
N GLY A 204 29.85 -10.69 -17.51
CA GLY A 204 30.49 -9.48 -16.99
C GLY A 204 30.26 -9.28 -15.50
N THR A 205 31.27 -9.51 -14.70
CA THR A 205 31.29 -9.07 -13.30
C THR A 205 30.89 -7.61 -13.30
N PHE A 206 29.72 -7.29 -12.71
CA PHE A 206 29.55 -5.96 -12.18
C PHE A 206 30.61 -5.86 -11.07
N GLU A 207 31.77 -5.32 -11.40
CA GLU A 207 32.74 -4.89 -10.40
C GLU A 207 31.91 -4.00 -9.44
N GLN A 208 31.85 -4.48 -8.23
CA GLN A 208 31.41 -3.70 -7.11
C GLN A 208 32.42 -2.55 -7.08
N GLU A 209 32.03 -1.39 -7.63
CA GLU A 209 32.83 -0.18 -7.47
C GLU A 209 33.08 -0.08 -5.96
N ASP A 210 34.34 -0.21 -5.61
CA ASP A 210 34.83 -0.04 -4.25
C ASP A 210 34.60 1.42 -3.87
N THR A 211 33.42 1.67 -3.30
CA THR A 211 33.04 3.00 -2.81
C THR A 211 33.76 3.36 -1.52
N GLY A 212 34.82 2.60 -1.17
CA GLY A 212 35.60 2.86 0.06
C GLY A 212 34.83 2.56 1.36
N GLU A 213 33.62 2.01 1.27
CA GLU A 213 32.91 1.50 2.44
C GLU A 213 33.45 0.10 2.76
N PRO A 214 33.88 -0.17 3.99
CA PRO A 214 34.43 -1.48 4.37
C PRO A 214 33.35 -2.53 4.22
N VAL A 215 33.49 -3.38 3.19
CA VAL A 215 32.70 -4.58 3.02
C VAL A 215 33.16 -5.57 4.06
N SER A 216 32.33 -5.80 5.04
CA SER A 216 32.34 -6.95 5.94
C SER A 216 33.42 -7.03 7.02
N GLY A 217 32.98 -7.19 8.22
CA GLY A 217 33.72 -7.81 9.33
C GLY A 217 33.90 -6.96 10.56
N SER A 218 33.81 -5.70 10.47
CA SER A 218 33.68 -4.80 11.62
C SER A 218 32.79 -3.64 11.26
N ILE A 219 31.47 -3.91 11.24
CA ILE A 219 30.55 -2.83 11.48
C ILE A 219 30.96 -2.32 12.85
N PRO A 220 31.46 -1.05 12.99
CA PRO A 220 31.58 -0.47 14.31
C PRO A 220 30.20 -0.70 14.93
N THR A 221 30.16 -1.28 16.11
CA THR A 221 28.95 -1.35 16.92
C THR A 221 28.58 0.07 17.30
N VAL A 222 28.13 0.85 16.31
CA VAL A 222 27.25 1.99 16.59
C VAL A 222 26.08 1.32 17.28
N GLU A 223 26.01 1.52 18.60
CA GLU A 223 24.88 1.06 19.40
C GLU A 223 23.62 1.37 18.60
N ARG A 224 23.05 0.33 17.97
CA ARG A 224 21.78 0.46 17.23
C ARG A 224 20.79 0.95 18.25
N ALA A 225 20.54 2.23 18.23
CA ALA A 225 19.56 2.84 19.11
C ALA A 225 18.25 2.09 18.86
N GLY A 226 17.83 1.28 19.81
CA GLY A 226 16.64 0.45 19.64
C GLY A 226 15.46 1.32 19.21
N VAL A 227 14.53 0.77 18.45
CA VAL A 227 13.36 1.50 17.89
C VAL A 227 12.69 2.38 18.94
N PHE A 228 12.52 1.88 20.18
CA PHE A 228 11.93 2.63 21.30
C PHE A 228 12.75 3.86 21.70
N ARG A 229 14.09 3.76 21.72
CA ARG A 229 14.97 4.91 22.04
C ARG A 229 14.87 5.98 20.94
N THR A 230 14.78 5.56 19.70
CA THR A 230 14.58 6.44 18.54
C THR A 230 13.21 7.10 18.58
N MET A 231 12.14 6.36 18.87
CA MET A 231 10.80 6.91 19.06
C MET A 231 10.78 7.99 20.15
N TRP A 232 11.45 7.76 21.28
CA TRP A 232 11.53 8.74 22.34
C TRP A 232 12.35 9.98 21.95
N ARG A 233 13.48 9.80 21.27
CA ARG A 233 14.32 10.90 20.80
C ARG A 233 13.59 11.80 19.82
N TYR A 234 12.84 11.21 18.87
CA TYR A 234 12.11 11.94 17.83
C TYR A 234 10.61 12.11 18.13
N ARG A 235 10.20 11.93 19.40
CA ARG A 235 8.78 11.98 19.81
C ARG A 235 8.04 13.25 19.36
N ARG A 236 8.71 14.40 19.28
CA ARG A 236 8.08 15.65 18.84
C ARG A 236 7.70 15.65 17.36
N VAL A 237 8.54 15.07 16.50
CA VAL A 237 8.28 14.92 15.06
C VAL A 237 7.21 13.85 14.85
N LEU A 238 7.37 12.69 15.51
CA LEU A 238 6.42 11.57 15.40
C LEU A 238 5.03 11.95 15.94
N ALA A 239 4.93 12.63 17.10
CA ALA A 239 3.66 13.05 17.67
C ALA A 239 2.95 14.16 16.87
N ARG A 240 3.64 14.89 16.02
CA ARG A 240 3.06 15.99 15.24
C ARG A 240 2.88 15.60 13.78
N LEU A 241 3.97 15.50 13.05
CA LEU A 241 3.93 15.15 11.62
C LEU A 241 3.60 13.66 11.40
N GLY A 242 4.10 12.77 12.27
CA GLY A 242 3.76 11.36 12.23
C GLY A 242 2.27 11.10 12.51
N LEU A 243 1.63 11.86 13.42
CA LEU A 243 0.18 11.78 13.62
C LEU A 243 -0.57 12.25 12.38
N ALA A 244 -0.15 13.34 11.72
CA ALA A 244 -0.73 13.75 10.44
C ALA A 244 -0.62 12.65 9.37
N ALA A 245 0.54 11.99 9.29
CA ALA A 245 0.75 10.84 8.40
C ALA A 245 -0.13 9.65 8.76
N ALA A 246 -0.33 9.37 10.06
CA ALA A 246 -1.22 8.32 10.53
C ALA A 246 -2.68 8.60 10.19
N THR A 247 -3.16 9.86 10.28
CA THR A 247 -4.52 10.22 9.84
C THR A 247 -4.71 10.03 8.34
N LEU A 248 -3.72 10.36 7.51
CA LEU A 248 -3.78 10.08 6.06
C LEU A 248 -3.87 8.58 5.79
N SER A 249 -3.03 7.78 6.46
CA SER A 249 -3.08 6.31 6.34
C SER A 249 -4.43 5.76 6.79
N ALA A 250 -5.00 6.29 7.88
CA ALA A 250 -6.31 5.94 8.39
C ALA A 250 -7.42 6.20 7.38
N VAL A 251 -7.50 7.41 6.82
CA VAL A 251 -8.51 7.80 5.83
C VAL A 251 -8.40 6.97 4.55
N ARG A 252 -7.19 6.67 4.11
CA ARG A 252 -6.95 5.79 2.94
C ARG A 252 -7.40 4.35 3.20
N SER A 253 -7.11 3.80 4.37
CA SER A 253 -7.54 2.46 4.76
C SER A 253 -9.06 2.39 4.95
N ALA A 254 -9.68 3.41 5.57
CA ALA A 254 -11.11 3.51 5.72
C ALA A 254 -11.85 3.42 4.37
N ARG A 255 -11.31 4.03 3.29
CA ARG A 255 -11.90 3.97 1.95
C ARG A 255 -12.09 2.53 1.46
N GLN A 256 -11.11 1.66 1.71
CA GLN A 256 -11.16 0.26 1.25
C GLN A 256 -12.27 -0.54 1.94
N VAL A 257 -12.66 -0.14 3.14
CA VAL A 257 -13.72 -0.80 3.90
C VAL A 257 -15.07 -0.11 3.71
N VAL A 258 -15.09 1.22 3.77
CA VAL A 258 -16.34 2.00 3.68
C VAL A 258 -17.00 1.88 2.31
N LEU A 259 -16.23 1.97 1.21
CA LEU A 259 -16.84 1.91 -0.13
C LEU A 259 -17.62 0.62 -0.37
N PRO A 260 -17.07 -0.59 -0.19
CA PRO A 260 -17.86 -1.80 -0.38
C PRO A 260 -19.03 -1.92 0.60
N LEU A 261 -18.82 -1.57 1.88
CA LEU A 261 -19.89 -1.61 2.89
C LEU A 261 -21.02 -0.64 2.59
N TRP A 262 -20.70 0.55 2.07
CA TRP A 262 -21.71 1.51 1.66
C TRP A 262 -22.58 1.00 0.54
N GLY A 263 -21.96 0.34 -0.46
CA GLY A 263 -22.71 -0.32 -1.53
C GLY A 263 -23.67 -1.39 -1.00
N VAL A 264 -23.23 -2.21 -0.04
CA VAL A 264 -24.09 -3.20 0.64
C VAL A 264 -25.23 -2.49 1.41
N LEU A 265 -24.93 -1.41 2.15
CA LEU A 265 -25.92 -0.65 2.93
C LEU A 265 -27.06 -0.11 2.06
N ILE A 266 -26.75 0.42 0.87
CA ILE A 266 -27.74 0.95 -0.07
C ILE A 266 -28.33 -0.12 -1.00
N GLY A 267 -28.04 -1.40 -0.77
CA GLY A 267 -28.66 -2.54 -1.48
C GLY A 267 -28.15 -2.76 -2.91
N LEU A 268 -26.93 -2.33 -3.24
CA LEU A 268 -26.34 -2.57 -4.55
C LEU A 268 -25.86 -4.04 -4.68
N ASP A 269 -25.93 -4.55 -5.89
CA ASP A 269 -25.36 -5.84 -6.24
C ASP A 269 -23.83 -5.84 -6.23
N ALA A 270 -23.24 -7.00 -6.07
CA ALA A 270 -21.80 -7.20 -5.98
C ALA A 270 -21.04 -6.67 -7.22
N GLN A 271 -21.62 -6.80 -8.42
CA GLN A 271 -21.04 -6.32 -9.66
C GLN A 271 -20.92 -4.80 -9.68
N THR A 272 -21.99 -4.10 -9.32
CA THR A 272 -21.99 -2.63 -9.24
C THR A 272 -21.01 -2.10 -8.20
N ILE A 273 -20.93 -2.75 -7.03
CA ILE A 273 -19.96 -2.42 -5.99
C ILE A 273 -18.54 -2.57 -6.52
N ALA A 274 -18.23 -3.70 -7.17
CA ALA A 274 -16.91 -3.95 -7.73
C ALA A 274 -16.54 -2.92 -8.82
N LEU A 275 -17.49 -2.52 -9.68
CA LEU A 275 -17.28 -1.49 -10.71
C LEU A 275 -16.98 -0.13 -10.09
N VAL A 276 -17.72 0.32 -9.09
CA VAL A 276 -17.49 1.62 -8.43
C VAL A 276 -16.13 1.64 -7.73
N VAL A 277 -15.77 0.55 -7.02
CA VAL A 277 -14.46 0.41 -6.38
C VAL A 277 -13.35 0.38 -7.43
N GLY A 278 -13.57 -0.31 -8.55
CA GLY A 278 -12.64 -0.35 -9.68
C GLY A 278 -12.42 1.02 -10.32
N ILE A 279 -13.49 1.77 -10.59
CA ILE A 279 -13.42 3.14 -11.13
C ILE A 279 -12.66 4.06 -10.16
N SER A 280 -12.97 3.99 -8.86
CA SER A 280 -12.23 4.72 -7.82
C SER A 280 -10.74 4.37 -7.82
N GLY A 281 -10.40 3.08 -7.99
CA GLY A 281 -9.02 2.59 -8.13
C GLY A 281 -8.35 3.03 -9.44
N ALA A 282 -9.08 3.11 -10.55
CA ALA A 282 -8.59 3.61 -11.83
C ALA A 282 -8.16 5.09 -11.74
N ILE A 283 -8.99 5.90 -11.10
CA ILE A 283 -8.69 7.32 -10.86
C ILE A 283 -7.45 7.46 -9.96
N ASP A 284 -7.37 6.66 -8.88
CA ASP A 284 -6.19 6.62 -8.00
C ASP A 284 -4.93 6.28 -8.79
N PHE A 285 -4.97 5.23 -9.61
CA PHE A 285 -3.84 4.80 -10.42
C PHE A 285 -3.42 5.85 -11.45
N ALA A 286 -4.37 6.48 -12.15
CA ALA A 286 -4.10 7.52 -13.13
C ALA A 286 -3.40 8.75 -12.51
N LEU A 287 -3.78 9.11 -11.28
CA LEU A 287 -3.21 10.26 -10.57
C LEU A 287 -1.91 9.95 -9.82
N PHE A 288 -1.52 8.68 -9.71
CA PHE A 288 -0.30 8.28 -9.01
C PHE A 288 0.95 9.00 -9.50
N TYR A 289 1.13 9.05 -10.83
CA TYR A 289 2.28 9.72 -11.43
C TYR A 289 2.21 11.25 -11.26
N ALA A 290 1.03 11.83 -11.42
CA ALA A 290 0.81 13.26 -11.26
C ALA A 290 1.09 13.73 -9.83
N SER A 291 0.78 12.90 -8.82
CA SER A 291 1.07 13.20 -7.41
C SER A 291 2.57 13.44 -7.17
N GLY A 292 3.44 12.60 -7.74
CA GLY A 292 4.89 12.78 -7.67
C GLY A 292 5.34 14.13 -8.25
N GLN A 293 4.85 14.45 -9.44
CA GLN A 293 5.18 15.74 -10.10
C GLN A 293 4.68 16.95 -9.30
N VAL A 294 3.50 16.87 -8.70
CA VAL A 294 2.97 17.94 -7.83
C VAL A 294 3.88 18.13 -6.62
N MET A 295 4.28 17.02 -5.96
CA MET A 295 5.17 17.08 -4.80
C MET A 295 6.54 17.68 -5.12
N ASP A 296 7.09 17.38 -6.30
CA ASP A 296 8.40 17.87 -6.71
C ASP A 296 8.35 19.35 -7.14
N ARG A 297 7.27 19.78 -7.80
CA ARG A 297 7.15 21.14 -8.33
C ARG A 297 6.62 22.14 -7.29
N PHE A 298 5.60 21.76 -6.51
CA PHE A 298 4.88 22.66 -5.61
C PHE A 298 5.15 22.37 -4.13
N GLY A 299 5.80 21.23 -3.83
CA GLY A 299 6.09 20.81 -2.47
C GLY A 299 5.04 19.84 -1.89
N ARG A 300 5.42 19.22 -0.78
CA ARG A 300 4.68 18.11 -0.14
C ARG A 300 3.29 18.52 0.33
N LEU A 301 3.13 19.77 0.76
CA LEU A 301 1.84 20.27 1.27
C LEU A 301 0.78 20.33 0.18
N TRP A 302 1.16 20.66 -1.07
CA TRP A 302 0.24 20.76 -2.20
C TRP A 302 -0.31 19.41 -2.68
N ALA A 303 0.31 18.31 -2.30
CA ALA A 303 -0.25 16.98 -2.50
C ALA A 303 -1.08 16.53 -1.29
N ALA A 304 -0.57 16.75 -0.04
CA ALA A 304 -1.22 16.26 1.17
C ALA A 304 -2.52 17.00 1.48
N LEU A 305 -2.52 18.33 1.44
CA LEU A 305 -3.65 19.14 1.89
C LEU A 305 -4.90 18.96 0.99
N PRO A 306 -4.80 19.11 -0.36
CA PRO A 306 -5.97 18.86 -1.21
C PRO A 306 -6.49 17.44 -1.12
N ALA A 307 -5.58 16.45 -1.02
CA ALA A 307 -5.97 15.05 -0.87
C ALA A 307 -6.80 14.82 0.40
N MET A 308 -6.35 15.31 1.54
CA MET A 308 -7.05 15.17 2.82
C MET A 308 -8.38 15.92 2.84
N VAL A 309 -8.44 17.12 2.24
CA VAL A 309 -9.68 17.89 2.14
C VAL A 309 -10.69 17.19 1.24
N LEU A 310 -10.25 16.68 0.07
CA LEU A 310 -11.13 15.94 -0.85
C LEU A 310 -11.63 14.63 -0.23
N MET A 311 -10.76 13.87 0.43
CA MET A 311 -11.19 12.64 1.10
C MET A 311 -12.09 12.93 2.30
N GLY A 312 -11.78 13.97 3.08
CA GLY A 312 -12.62 14.42 4.20
C GLY A 312 -14.01 14.85 3.75
N ALA A 313 -14.08 15.70 2.71
CA ALA A 313 -15.34 16.15 2.12
C ALA A 313 -16.11 14.99 1.49
N GLY A 314 -15.42 14.08 0.77
CA GLY A 314 -16.03 12.91 0.15
C GLY A 314 -16.68 11.98 1.17
N PHE A 315 -16.01 11.65 2.27
CA PHE A 315 -16.59 10.84 3.33
C PHE A 315 -17.72 11.55 4.07
N LEU A 316 -17.55 12.83 4.38
CA LEU A 316 -18.58 13.59 5.09
C LEU A 316 -19.84 13.73 4.23
N ALA A 317 -19.69 14.03 2.94
CA ALA A 317 -20.84 14.15 2.02
C ALA A 317 -21.50 12.77 1.80
N LEU A 318 -20.72 11.71 1.62
CA LEU A 318 -21.23 10.35 1.47
C LEU A 318 -22.14 9.97 2.65
N ALA A 319 -21.77 10.36 3.88
CA ALA A 319 -22.52 10.05 5.09
C ALA A 319 -23.99 10.53 5.08
N PHE A 320 -24.32 11.51 4.24
CA PHE A 320 -25.68 12.08 4.11
C PHE A 320 -26.45 11.57 2.89
N THR A 321 -25.94 10.57 2.18
CA THR A 321 -26.54 10.15 0.88
C THR A 321 -27.28 8.82 0.92
N HIS A 322 -27.33 8.11 2.05
CA HIS A 322 -27.91 6.77 2.13
C HIS A 322 -29.44 6.75 1.95
N ASP A 323 -30.15 7.80 2.35
CA ASP A 323 -31.60 7.91 2.27
C ASP A 323 -32.10 8.68 1.02
N LEU A 324 -31.21 9.06 0.11
CA LEU A 324 -31.54 9.78 -1.09
C LEU A 324 -32.01 8.84 -2.21
N ASP A 325 -33.03 9.23 -2.99
CA ASP A 325 -33.54 8.44 -4.13
C ASP A 325 -32.45 8.08 -5.18
N SER A 326 -31.36 8.87 -5.25
CA SER A 326 -30.23 8.67 -6.15
C SER A 326 -28.99 8.18 -5.43
N SER A 327 -29.12 7.42 -4.34
CA SER A 327 -28.00 6.96 -3.49
C SER A 327 -26.87 6.26 -4.28
N ALA A 328 -27.21 5.46 -5.28
CA ALA A 328 -26.23 4.79 -6.16
C ALA A 328 -25.39 5.79 -6.98
N MET A 329 -26.00 6.86 -7.49
CA MET A 329 -25.28 7.90 -8.24
C MET A 329 -24.33 8.67 -7.30
N TRP A 330 -24.79 9.05 -6.11
CA TRP A 330 -23.97 9.73 -5.12
C TRP A 330 -22.82 8.85 -4.65
N PHE A 331 -23.08 7.56 -4.45
CA PHE A 331 -22.03 6.57 -4.12
C PHE A 331 -20.95 6.53 -5.17
N ALA A 332 -21.29 6.42 -6.46
CA ALA A 332 -20.34 6.43 -7.55
C ALA A 332 -19.55 7.74 -7.62
N MET A 333 -20.22 8.88 -7.47
CA MET A 333 -19.60 10.19 -7.50
C MET A 333 -18.60 10.38 -6.34
N PHE A 334 -19.00 10.08 -5.10
CA PHE A 334 -18.10 10.23 -3.95
C PHE A 334 -17.02 9.14 -3.92
N GLY A 335 -17.31 7.95 -4.45
CA GLY A 335 -16.27 6.94 -4.72
C GLY A 335 -15.16 7.47 -5.65
N ALA A 336 -15.54 8.20 -6.70
CA ALA A 336 -14.60 8.87 -7.60
C ALA A 336 -13.82 9.99 -6.89
N VAL A 337 -14.49 10.84 -6.11
CA VAL A 337 -13.84 11.91 -5.31
C VAL A 337 -12.81 11.33 -4.33
N LEU A 338 -13.16 10.25 -3.65
CA LEU A 338 -12.24 9.53 -2.77
C LEU A 338 -11.06 8.92 -3.55
N GLY A 339 -11.29 8.46 -4.77
CA GLY A 339 -10.25 8.02 -5.71
C GLY A 339 -9.27 9.14 -6.06
N VAL A 340 -9.79 10.33 -6.38
CA VAL A 340 -8.94 11.52 -6.65
C VAL A 340 -8.09 11.87 -5.44
N GLY A 341 -8.69 11.99 -4.26
CA GLY A 341 -7.96 12.30 -3.02
C GLY A 341 -6.87 11.27 -2.71
N ASN A 342 -7.18 9.98 -2.87
CA ASN A 342 -6.21 8.91 -2.66
C ASN A 342 -5.04 8.98 -3.66
N GLY A 343 -5.34 9.18 -4.93
CA GLY A 343 -4.33 9.31 -6.00
C GLY A 343 -3.39 10.48 -5.78
N LEU A 344 -3.92 11.67 -5.43
CA LEU A 344 -3.12 12.85 -5.12
C LEU A 344 -2.20 12.67 -3.90
N SER A 345 -2.56 11.80 -2.95
CA SER A 345 -1.75 11.49 -1.77
C SER A 345 -0.72 10.39 -1.99
N SER A 346 -0.58 9.88 -3.20
CA SER A 346 0.30 8.76 -3.51
C SER A 346 1.78 9.10 -3.27
N GLY A 347 2.48 8.21 -2.55
CA GLY A 347 3.90 8.37 -2.24
C GLY A 347 4.23 9.33 -1.10
N ILE A 348 3.30 10.19 -0.67
CA ILE A 348 3.59 11.26 0.30
C ILE A 348 4.04 10.74 1.68
N LEU A 349 3.53 9.59 2.12
CA LEU A 349 3.94 8.99 3.39
C LEU A 349 5.41 8.57 3.38
N LEU A 350 5.89 8.05 2.25
CA LEU A 350 7.28 7.64 2.07
C LEU A 350 8.19 8.86 1.96
N THR A 351 7.80 9.86 1.16
CA THR A 351 8.61 11.07 0.96
C THR A 351 8.70 11.91 2.22
N LEU A 352 7.60 12.12 2.95
CA LEU A 352 7.64 12.85 4.22
C LEU A 352 8.51 12.12 5.26
N GLY A 353 8.41 10.80 5.35
CA GLY A 353 9.27 10.01 6.24
C GLY A 353 10.75 10.21 5.91
N ALA A 354 11.10 10.17 4.62
CA ALA A 354 12.47 10.37 4.15
C ALA A 354 12.97 11.81 4.37
N ASP A 355 12.12 12.81 4.12
CA ASP A 355 12.47 14.24 4.26
C ASP A 355 12.82 14.63 5.72
N VAL A 356 12.21 13.96 6.71
CA VAL A 356 12.43 14.25 8.15
C VAL A 356 13.33 13.24 8.84
N ALA A 357 13.77 12.20 8.15
CA ALA A 357 14.67 11.19 8.70
C ALA A 357 16.08 11.79 8.94
N PRO A 358 16.76 11.38 10.03
CA PRO A 358 18.15 11.77 10.25
C PRO A 358 19.06 11.23 9.15
N LYS A 359 20.01 12.05 8.68
CA LYS A 359 20.95 11.68 7.60
C LYS A 359 21.95 10.59 8.01
N THR A 360 22.32 10.53 9.29
CA THR A 360 23.36 9.62 9.80
C THR A 360 22.89 8.19 10.01
N ASP A 361 21.64 7.98 10.43
CA ASP A 361 21.02 6.64 10.61
C ASP A 361 19.50 6.76 10.44
N PRO A 362 18.99 6.71 9.19
CA PRO A 362 17.57 6.87 8.90
C PRO A 362 16.72 5.65 9.26
N ALA A 363 17.29 4.44 9.30
CA ALA A 363 16.54 3.20 9.37
C ALA A 363 15.66 3.06 10.63
N PRO A 364 16.14 3.32 11.86
CA PRO A 364 15.29 3.22 13.06
C PRO A 364 14.17 4.26 13.09
N PHE A 365 14.42 5.46 12.53
CA PHE A 365 13.39 6.49 12.40
C PHE A 365 12.32 6.10 11.39
N LEU A 366 12.71 5.64 10.20
CA LEU A 366 11.77 5.19 9.17
C LEU A 366 10.95 3.98 9.63
N GLY A 367 11.55 3.07 10.40
CA GLY A 367 10.82 2.00 11.07
C GLY A 367 9.74 2.52 12.02
N SER A 368 10.09 3.48 12.89
CA SER A 368 9.14 4.12 13.81
C SER A 368 8.03 4.89 13.09
N TRP A 369 8.39 5.61 12.01
CA TRP A 369 7.47 6.31 11.13
C TRP A 369 6.46 5.35 10.49
N ARG A 370 6.96 4.26 9.92
CA ARG A 370 6.13 3.22 9.29
C ARG A 370 5.19 2.56 10.29
N THR A 371 5.68 2.21 11.47
CA THR A 371 4.83 1.64 12.53
C THR A 371 3.67 2.57 12.88
N LEU A 372 3.91 3.87 12.97
CA LEU A 372 2.87 4.85 13.29
C LEU A 372 1.85 4.99 12.14
N THR A 373 2.30 5.04 10.90
CA THR A 373 1.41 5.10 9.73
C THR A 373 0.60 3.82 9.57
N ASP A 374 1.20 2.65 9.75
CA ASP A 374 0.53 1.36 9.66
C ASP A 374 -0.49 1.19 10.80
N ALA A 375 -0.17 1.66 12.02
CA ALA A 375 -1.11 1.69 13.14
C ALA A 375 -2.33 2.58 12.83
N GLY A 376 -2.13 3.75 12.21
CA GLY A 376 -3.23 4.59 11.73
C GLY A 376 -4.12 3.87 10.72
N GLY A 377 -3.49 3.20 9.74
CA GLY A 377 -4.19 2.40 8.74
C GLY A 377 -5.00 1.26 9.34
N ALA A 378 -4.45 0.55 10.32
CA ALA A 378 -5.13 -0.56 10.99
C ALA A 378 -6.23 -0.10 11.94
N ALA A 379 -6.08 1.06 12.59
CA ALA A 379 -7.07 1.60 13.51
C ALA A 379 -8.37 2.02 12.80
N ALA A 380 -8.29 2.50 11.56
CA ALA A 380 -9.45 3.05 10.85
C ALA A 380 -10.55 2.03 10.55
N PRO A 381 -10.28 0.84 10.00
CA PRO A 381 -11.31 -0.19 9.80
C PRO A 381 -11.96 -0.63 11.12
N LEU A 382 -11.18 -0.76 12.19
CA LEU A 382 -11.68 -1.11 13.52
C LEU A 382 -12.57 0.00 14.10
N LEU A 383 -12.20 1.27 13.88
CA LEU A 383 -13.00 2.42 14.29
C LEU A 383 -14.31 2.46 13.50
N VAL A 384 -14.27 2.24 12.17
CA VAL A 384 -15.46 2.17 11.32
C VAL A 384 -16.38 1.06 11.81
N SER A 385 -15.86 -0.15 12.06
CA SER A 385 -16.64 -1.27 12.58
C SER A 385 -17.23 -0.97 13.95
N GLY A 386 -16.43 -0.46 14.89
CA GLY A 386 -16.88 -0.15 16.25
C GLY A 386 -17.97 0.93 16.28
N VAL A 387 -17.82 2.01 15.50
CA VAL A 387 -18.85 3.07 15.42
C VAL A 387 -20.10 2.57 14.68
N ALA A 388 -19.94 1.75 13.63
CA ALA A 388 -21.08 1.16 12.94
C ALA A 388 -21.88 0.23 13.86
N ALA A 389 -21.21 -0.54 14.74
CA ALA A 389 -21.85 -1.42 15.71
C ALA A 389 -22.62 -0.64 16.81
N LEU A 390 -22.08 0.50 17.25
CA LEU A 390 -22.68 1.32 18.30
C LEU A 390 -23.76 2.28 17.81
N SER A 391 -23.75 2.61 16.53
CA SER A 391 -24.64 3.62 15.95
C SER A 391 -25.01 3.29 14.49
N SER A 392 -24.22 3.76 13.51
CA SER A 392 -24.48 3.54 12.10
C SER A 392 -23.20 3.66 11.24
N LEU A 393 -23.22 3.04 10.05
CA LEU A 393 -22.16 3.22 9.07
C LEU A 393 -22.07 4.68 8.58
N ALA A 394 -23.20 5.38 8.51
CA ALA A 394 -23.23 6.80 8.13
C ALA A 394 -22.45 7.66 9.13
N LEU A 395 -22.65 7.44 10.45
CA LEU A 395 -21.88 8.15 11.48
C LEU A 395 -20.39 7.78 11.42
N ALA A 396 -20.08 6.50 11.23
CA ALA A 396 -18.68 6.04 11.08
C ALA A 396 -18.01 6.73 9.87
N THR A 397 -18.69 6.79 8.74
CA THR A 397 -18.22 7.45 7.51
C THR A 397 -18.03 8.95 7.71
N GLY A 398 -19.00 9.63 8.35
CA GLY A 398 -18.88 11.05 8.70
C GLY A 398 -17.70 11.34 9.62
N LEU A 399 -17.46 10.47 10.62
CA LEU A 399 -16.31 10.58 11.52
C LEU A 399 -14.98 10.44 10.75
N MET A 400 -14.90 9.54 9.76
CA MET A 400 -13.72 9.46 8.88
C MET A 400 -13.52 10.75 8.08
N GLY A 401 -14.61 11.40 7.67
CA GLY A 401 -14.58 12.73 7.05
C GLY A 401 -13.97 13.79 7.98
N LEU A 402 -14.39 13.83 9.24
CA LEU A 402 -13.83 14.75 10.25
C LEU A 402 -12.34 14.46 10.54
N ILE A 403 -11.95 13.19 10.61
CA ILE A 403 -10.53 12.80 10.73
C ILE A 403 -9.75 13.27 9.49
N GLY A 404 -10.33 13.25 8.30
CA GLY A 404 -9.76 13.81 7.08
C GLY A 404 -9.46 15.31 7.23
N PHE A 405 -10.42 16.10 7.70
CA PHE A 405 -10.23 17.54 7.93
C PHE A 405 -9.24 17.83 9.08
N ALA A 406 -9.29 17.06 10.16
CA ALA A 406 -8.31 17.18 11.24
C ALA A 406 -6.88 16.88 10.73
N GLY A 407 -6.72 15.84 9.92
CA GLY A 407 -5.45 15.53 9.26
C GLY A 407 -4.99 16.64 8.30
N ALA A 408 -5.90 17.23 7.51
CA ALA A 408 -5.59 18.39 6.67
C ALA A 408 -5.05 19.57 7.50
N ALA A 409 -5.69 19.87 8.64
CA ALA A 409 -5.23 20.91 9.56
C ALA A 409 -3.84 20.58 10.15
N LEU A 410 -3.60 19.31 10.53
CA LEU A 410 -2.29 18.86 11.01
C LEU A 410 -1.21 19.03 9.94
N PHE A 411 -1.48 18.64 8.68
CA PHE A 411 -0.55 18.83 7.58
C PHE A 411 -0.27 20.32 7.32
N ALA A 412 -1.30 21.16 7.29
CA ALA A 412 -1.16 22.60 7.09
C ALA A 412 -0.28 23.25 8.16
N VAL A 413 -0.36 22.80 9.42
CA VAL A 413 0.40 23.34 10.55
C VAL A 413 1.81 22.77 10.61
N PHE A 414 1.99 21.45 10.38
CA PHE A 414 3.25 20.79 10.70
C PHE A 414 4.19 20.58 9.52
N VAL A 415 3.67 20.41 8.28
CA VAL A 415 4.55 20.26 7.10
C VAL A 415 5.46 21.48 6.94
N PRO A 416 4.98 22.74 6.99
CA PRO A 416 5.87 23.90 6.83
C PRO A 416 6.91 24.03 7.93
N ARG A 417 6.68 23.42 9.11
CA ARG A 417 7.60 23.50 10.26
C ARG A 417 8.71 22.48 10.25
N PHE A 418 8.48 21.32 9.63
CA PHE A 418 9.41 20.19 9.70
C PHE A 418 10.02 19.82 8.36
N VAL A 419 9.40 20.18 7.23
CA VAL A 419 9.90 19.89 5.90
C VAL A 419 10.51 21.15 5.30
N PRO A 420 11.83 21.16 4.99
CA PRO A 420 12.48 22.30 4.39
C PRO A 420 11.85 22.63 3.03
N HIS A 421 11.58 23.89 2.78
CA HIS A 421 11.20 24.34 1.46
C HIS A 421 12.42 24.17 0.53
N THR A 422 12.29 23.41 -0.54
CA THR A 422 13.23 23.44 -1.66
C THR A 422 13.12 24.82 -2.31
N ARG A 423 13.90 25.78 -1.81
CA ARG A 423 14.18 27.00 -2.58
C ARG A 423 14.86 26.54 -3.86
N SER A 424 14.28 26.90 -5.00
CA SER A 424 14.90 26.76 -6.30
C SER A 424 16.33 27.33 -6.20
N LEU A 425 17.34 26.47 -6.42
CA LEU A 425 18.71 26.90 -6.76
C LEU A 425 18.68 27.46 -8.19
N GLY A 426 18.00 28.60 -8.35
CA GLY A 426 17.90 29.35 -9.58
C GLY A 426 18.08 30.82 -9.24
N GLY A 427 19.34 31.25 -9.02
CA GLY A 427 19.59 32.67 -8.79
C GLY A 427 20.94 32.99 -8.18
N GLU A 428 22.00 32.31 -8.60
CA GLU A 428 23.37 32.85 -8.43
C GLU A 428 24.21 32.53 -9.67
N THR A 429 23.83 33.14 -10.78
CA THR A 429 24.75 33.41 -11.87
C THR A 429 24.61 34.89 -12.19
N GLY A 430 25.59 35.64 -11.81
CA GLY A 430 25.72 36.98 -12.35
C GLY A 430 26.28 38.00 -11.34
N LEU A 431 27.46 38.43 -11.69
CA LEU A 431 28.11 39.71 -11.33
C LEU A 431 29.10 39.68 -10.17
N GLY A 432 30.34 39.68 -10.54
CA GLY A 432 31.49 39.97 -9.71
C GLY A 432 32.83 39.89 -10.42
N ASP A 433 32.91 40.28 -11.70
CA ASP A 433 34.17 40.71 -12.29
C ASP A 433 34.11 42.22 -12.42
N SER A 434 34.88 42.92 -11.61
CA SER A 434 35.53 44.21 -11.92
C SER A 434 36.05 44.88 -10.65
N ALA A 435 37.32 44.83 -10.40
CA ALA A 435 38.29 45.81 -9.98
C ALA A 435 39.41 45.18 -9.18
#